data_3f89a9b6dfef151ee32251bd92afba4b
#
_entry.id   3f89a9b6dfef151ee32251bd92afba4b
#
_cell.length_a   1.000
_cell.length_b   1.000
_cell.length_c   1.000
_cell.angle_alpha   90.00
_cell.angle_beta   90.00
_cell.angle_gamma   90.00
#
_symmetry.space_group_name_H-M   'P 1'
#
loop_
_entity.id
_entity.type
_entity.pdbx_description
1 polymer ?
#
loop_
_entity_poly.entity_id
_entity_poly.type
_entity_poly.pdbx_seq_one_letter_code
_entity_poly.pdbx_strand_id
1 'polypeptide(L)'
;MIESKFNSQLKQFKDFHKGQSAIIFATGPTIKQYSPFEGSEECIKIGLNRIYDYPQITEDLDYYYYGSHYYTDNAHKQKIDKICSEYPNITSLASAFEEGRSHEVIGRGNITPERALELGSIPFENNLSSFTNDISTYSTLGHSIVFPPLQHILYMGINKIYLVGCDGGFTSGVDSESQELLFWWKEFVEFKNKHYPKPQIISINPVSLKGWFHDAVVK
;
A
#
# COMPACT_ATOMS: atom_id res chain seq x y z
N MET A 1 -8.70 -14.73 -18.75
CA MET A 1 -8.27 -14.50 -17.36
C MET A 1 -9.46 -14.81 -16.47
N ILE A 2 -9.28 -15.65 -15.45
CA ILE A 2 -10.34 -15.92 -14.46
C ILE A 2 -10.31 -14.72 -13.51
N GLU A 3 -11.45 -14.05 -13.40
CA GLU A 3 -11.63 -12.92 -12.49
C GLU A 3 -11.52 -13.44 -11.04
N SER A 4 -10.69 -12.83 -10.20
CA SER A 4 -10.62 -13.20 -8.79
C SER A 4 -11.93 -12.85 -8.11
N LYS A 5 -12.55 -13.83 -7.42
CA LYS A 5 -13.78 -13.64 -6.66
C LYS A 5 -13.67 -12.51 -5.64
N PHE A 6 -12.47 -12.31 -5.08
CA PHE A 6 -12.23 -11.32 -4.03
C PHE A 6 -11.95 -9.94 -4.63
N ASN A 7 -11.12 -9.86 -5.66
CA ASN A 7 -10.79 -8.58 -6.28
C ASN A 7 -11.97 -7.95 -7.02
N SER A 8 -13.02 -8.73 -7.35
CA SER A 8 -14.24 -8.18 -7.96
C SER A 8 -14.90 -7.09 -7.10
N GLN A 9 -14.73 -7.17 -5.77
CA GLN A 9 -15.23 -6.15 -4.84
C GLN A 9 -14.51 -4.80 -5.03
N LEU A 10 -13.28 -4.80 -5.56
CA LEU A 10 -12.51 -3.58 -5.79
C LEU A 10 -13.05 -2.75 -6.97
N LYS A 11 -13.92 -3.32 -7.82
CA LYS A 11 -14.53 -2.59 -8.94
C LYS A 11 -15.32 -1.35 -8.49
N GLN A 12 -15.92 -1.40 -7.31
CA GLN A 12 -16.69 -0.27 -6.76
C GLN A 12 -15.83 0.97 -6.51
N PHE A 13 -14.53 0.82 -6.38
CA PHE A 13 -13.61 1.94 -6.14
C PHE A 13 -13.19 2.69 -7.40
N LYS A 14 -13.61 2.25 -8.59
CA LYS A 14 -13.25 2.93 -9.84
C LYS A 14 -13.69 4.40 -9.82
N ASP A 15 -12.74 5.30 -10.02
CA ASP A 15 -12.97 6.75 -10.01
C ASP A 15 -13.60 7.32 -8.72
N PHE A 16 -13.64 6.54 -7.61
CA PHE A 16 -14.32 6.91 -6.36
C PHE A 16 -13.73 8.18 -5.71
N HIS A 17 -12.43 8.38 -5.87
CA HIS A 17 -11.69 9.56 -5.39
C HIS A 17 -11.16 10.42 -6.53
N LYS A 18 -11.89 10.48 -7.64
CA LYS A 18 -11.45 11.17 -8.84
C LYS A 18 -11.10 12.63 -8.59
N GLY A 19 -9.88 12.98 -8.95
CA GLY A 19 -9.36 14.34 -8.85
C GLY A 19 -8.82 14.73 -7.49
N GLN A 20 -9.01 13.89 -6.45
CA GLN A 20 -8.48 14.14 -5.11
C GLN A 20 -6.97 13.87 -5.03
N SER A 21 -6.38 14.24 -3.90
CA SER A 21 -5.00 13.93 -3.52
C SER A 21 -4.98 12.83 -2.47
N ALA A 22 -3.89 12.04 -2.40
CA ALA A 22 -3.70 11.04 -1.38
C ALA A 22 -2.30 11.10 -0.76
N ILE A 23 -2.17 10.67 0.50
CA ILE A 23 -0.90 10.45 1.17
C ILE A 23 -0.79 8.96 1.49
N ILE A 24 0.29 8.32 1.06
CA ILE A 24 0.65 6.97 1.48
C ILE A 24 1.68 7.08 2.60
N PHE A 25 1.34 6.55 3.76
CA PHE A 25 2.22 6.43 4.92
C PHE A 25 2.79 5.01 4.98
N ALA A 26 4.03 4.86 4.51
CA ALA A 26 4.83 3.67 4.75
C ALA A 26 5.65 3.83 6.05
N THR A 27 6.31 2.77 6.50
CA THR A 27 6.97 2.75 7.81
C THR A 27 8.49 2.76 7.74
N GLY A 28 9.04 3.26 6.64
CA GLY A 28 10.47 3.55 6.54
C GLY A 28 10.90 4.67 7.49
N PRO A 29 12.19 4.75 7.83
CA PRO A 29 12.72 5.67 8.85
C PRO A 29 12.31 7.13 8.69
N THR A 30 12.13 7.61 7.46
CA THR A 30 11.78 9.02 7.18
C THR A 30 10.37 9.40 7.61
N ILE A 31 9.49 8.44 7.94
CA ILE A 31 8.17 8.74 8.50
C ILE A 31 8.26 9.56 9.80
N LYS A 32 9.36 9.40 10.58
CA LYS A 32 9.60 10.16 11.80
C LYS A 32 9.83 11.65 11.56
N GLN A 33 10.13 12.02 10.31
CA GLN A 33 10.33 13.40 9.88
C GLN A 33 9.05 14.01 9.31
N TYR A 34 7.96 13.24 9.25
CA TYR A 34 6.70 13.74 8.74
C TYR A 34 6.09 14.77 9.68
N SER A 35 5.71 15.90 9.11
CA SER A 35 4.79 16.85 9.71
C SER A 35 3.72 17.21 8.68
N PRO A 36 2.50 17.56 9.11
CA PRO A 36 1.47 18.06 8.21
C PRO A 36 1.98 19.25 7.38
N PHE A 37 1.59 19.30 6.10
CA PHE A 37 1.92 20.36 5.17
C PHE A 37 0.62 20.93 4.59
N GLU A 38 0.70 22.10 3.96
CA GLU A 38 -0.47 22.78 3.38
C GLU A 38 -1.25 21.85 2.43
N GLY A 39 -2.54 21.66 2.71
CA GLY A 39 -3.46 20.77 1.98
C GLY A 39 -3.34 19.28 2.33
N SER A 40 -2.49 18.90 3.30
CA SER A 40 -2.39 17.50 3.73
C SER A 40 -3.64 17.01 4.47
N GLU A 41 -4.37 17.89 5.10
CA GLU A 41 -5.63 17.61 5.80
C GLU A 41 -6.76 17.19 4.85
N GLU A 42 -6.73 17.65 3.60
CA GLU A 42 -7.72 17.33 2.57
C GLU A 42 -7.38 16.05 1.79
N CYS A 43 -6.21 15.48 2.02
CA CYS A 43 -5.76 14.28 1.33
C CYS A 43 -6.43 13.03 1.90
N ILE A 44 -6.75 12.08 1.03
CA ILE A 44 -7.06 10.70 1.41
C ILE A 44 -5.82 10.07 2.04
N LYS A 45 -5.93 9.56 3.27
CA LYS A 45 -4.82 9.05 4.07
C LYS A 45 -4.80 7.53 4.08
N ILE A 46 -3.67 6.97 3.69
CA ILE A 46 -3.50 5.52 3.48
C ILE A 46 -2.32 5.04 4.31
N GLY A 47 -2.57 4.18 5.27
CA GLY A 47 -1.56 3.59 6.13
C GLY A 47 -1.17 2.18 5.70
N LEU A 48 0.10 1.82 5.85
CA LEU A 48 0.62 0.51 5.47
C LEU A 48 1.19 -0.26 6.66
N ASN A 49 0.88 -1.57 6.75
CA ASN A 49 1.48 -2.52 7.70
C ASN A 49 1.57 -1.97 9.13
N ARG A 50 2.80 -1.64 9.56
CA ARG A 50 3.11 -1.22 10.93
C ARG A 50 2.78 0.25 11.22
N ILE A 51 1.92 0.89 10.45
CA ILE A 51 1.49 2.28 10.71
C ILE A 51 0.88 2.44 12.11
N TYR A 52 0.39 1.37 12.71
CA TYR A 52 -0.08 1.33 14.11
C TYR A 52 0.98 1.70 15.16
N ASP A 53 2.26 1.71 14.79
CA ASP A 53 3.32 2.23 15.65
C ASP A 53 3.36 3.78 15.70
N TYR A 54 2.48 4.44 14.91
CA TYR A 54 2.32 5.89 14.79
C TYR A 54 0.85 6.30 15.04
N PRO A 55 0.36 6.29 16.32
CA PRO A 55 -1.05 6.52 16.64
C PRO A 55 -1.62 7.81 16.05
N GLN A 56 -0.84 8.89 16.08
CA GLN A 56 -1.24 10.20 15.55
C GLN A 56 -1.53 10.20 14.03
N ILE A 57 -1.02 9.21 13.29
CA ILE A 57 -1.32 9.01 11.88
C ILE A 57 -2.46 8.00 11.75
N THR A 58 -2.43 6.93 12.56
CA THR A 58 -3.40 5.83 12.48
C THR A 58 -4.83 6.29 12.71
N GLU A 59 -5.03 7.22 13.64
CA GLU A 59 -6.37 7.75 14.03
C GLU A 59 -7.05 8.54 12.90
N ASP A 60 -6.28 9.00 11.90
CA ASP A 60 -6.72 9.87 10.82
C ASP A 60 -6.68 9.19 9.43
N LEU A 61 -6.63 7.86 9.39
CA LEU A 61 -6.60 7.11 8.15
C LEU A 61 -7.99 6.92 7.54
N ASP A 62 -8.07 7.02 6.21
CA ASP A 62 -9.22 6.58 5.42
C ASP A 62 -9.10 5.10 5.03
N TYR A 63 -7.86 4.66 4.73
CA TYR A 63 -7.56 3.31 4.29
C TYR A 63 -6.37 2.71 5.05
N TYR A 64 -6.46 1.43 5.34
CA TYR A 64 -5.39 0.67 5.95
C TYR A 64 -5.08 -0.59 5.16
N TYR A 65 -3.85 -0.73 4.67
CA TYR A 65 -3.38 -1.89 3.92
C TYR A 65 -2.39 -2.70 4.75
N TYR A 66 -2.61 -4.00 4.86
CA TYR A 66 -1.69 -4.88 5.56
C TYR A 66 -1.41 -6.16 4.78
N GLY A 67 -0.14 -6.58 4.83
CA GLY A 67 0.33 -7.81 4.21
C GLY A 67 0.06 -9.02 5.11
N SER A 68 -0.24 -10.15 4.49
CA SER A 68 -0.56 -11.41 5.18
C SER A 68 0.53 -11.85 6.15
N HIS A 69 1.81 -11.63 5.83
CA HIS A 69 2.93 -12.04 6.66
C HIS A 69 2.98 -11.33 8.03
N TYR A 70 2.43 -10.13 8.17
CA TYR A 70 2.31 -9.46 9.47
C TYR A 70 1.24 -10.10 10.34
N TYR A 71 0.25 -10.74 9.73
CA TYR A 71 -0.86 -11.36 10.47
C TYR A 71 -0.47 -12.68 11.15
N THR A 72 0.70 -13.22 10.89
CA THR A 72 1.20 -14.46 11.48
C THR A 72 1.96 -14.29 12.78
N ASP A 73 2.49 -13.09 13.01
CA ASP A 73 3.11 -12.73 14.28
C ASP A 73 2.03 -12.23 15.25
N ASN A 74 1.92 -12.87 16.44
CA ASN A 74 0.86 -12.55 17.40
C ASN A 74 0.87 -11.09 17.86
N ALA A 75 2.03 -10.45 17.97
CA ALA A 75 2.12 -9.06 18.39
C ALA A 75 1.59 -8.12 17.31
N HIS A 76 1.92 -8.40 16.04
CA HIS A 76 1.40 -7.62 14.91
C HIS A 76 -0.08 -7.89 14.68
N LYS A 77 -0.51 -9.16 14.79
CA LYS A 77 -1.91 -9.55 14.67
C LYS A 77 -2.82 -8.78 15.63
N GLN A 78 -2.46 -8.73 16.91
CA GLN A 78 -3.24 -7.98 17.91
C GLN A 78 -3.40 -6.50 17.55
N LYS A 79 -2.35 -5.87 17.02
CA LYS A 79 -2.39 -4.46 16.60
C LYS A 79 -3.26 -4.27 15.35
N ILE A 80 -3.22 -5.19 14.39
CA ILE A 80 -4.07 -5.18 13.20
C ILE A 80 -5.54 -5.35 13.61
N ASP A 81 -5.84 -6.38 14.43
CA ASP A 81 -7.17 -6.64 14.95
C ASP A 81 -7.73 -5.40 15.68
N LYS A 82 -6.88 -4.71 16.43
CA LYS A 82 -7.23 -3.46 17.11
C LYS A 82 -7.63 -2.37 16.12
N ILE A 83 -6.85 -2.12 15.06
CA ILE A 83 -7.22 -1.13 14.03
C ILE A 83 -8.56 -1.49 13.42
N CYS A 84 -8.74 -2.73 12.97
CA CYS A 84 -9.97 -3.17 12.32
C CYS A 84 -11.21 -3.04 13.23
N SER A 85 -11.06 -3.19 14.55
CA SER A 85 -12.18 -3.16 15.50
C SER A 85 -12.45 -1.78 16.10
N GLU A 86 -11.41 -1.00 16.40
CA GLU A 86 -11.54 0.29 17.10
C GLU A 86 -11.76 1.47 16.15
N TYR A 87 -11.39 1.33 14.86
CA TYR A 87 -11.54 2.39 13.86
C TYR A 87 -12.49 1.97 12.72
N PRO A 88 -13.81 1.89 12.98
CA PRO A 88 -14.78 1.37 12.00
C PRO A 88 -14.92 2.24 10.73
N ASN A 89 -14.43 3.48 10.77
CA ASN A 89 -14.43 4.40 9.63
C ASN A 89 -13.26 4.13 8.67
N ILE A 90 -12.25 3.38 9.11
CA ILE A 90 -11.11 3.04 8.26
C ILE A 90 -11.50 1.85 7.37
N THR A 91 -11.37 2.02 6.06
CA THR A 91 -11.51 0.90 5.12
C THR A 91 -10.24 0.07 5.13
N SER A 92 -10.27 -1.10 5.77
CA SER A 92 -9.13 -2.01 5.84
C SER A 92 -9.07 -2.94 4.63
N LEU A 93 -7.89 -3.12 4.05
CA LEU A 93 -7.63 -4.01 2.91
C LEU A 93 -6.50 -4.99 3.26
N ALA A 94 -6.80 -6.27 3.14
CA ALA A 94 -5.89 -7.35 3.47
C ALA A 94 -5.33 -8.02 2.21
N SER A 95 -4.00 -8.11 2.11
CA SER A 95 -3.35 -9.01 1.15
C SER A 95 -3.61 -10.45 1.60
N ALA A 96 -4.58 -11.11 0.98
CA ALA A 96 -5.01 -12.45 1.33
C ALA A 96 -4.62 -13.46 0.25
N PHE A 97 -4.43 -14.73 0.65
CA PHE A 97 -4.13 -15.82 -0.25
C PHE A 97 -5.09 -16.98 0.00
N GLU A 98 -5.60 -17.59 -1.07
CA GLU A 98 -6.33 -18.84 -0.95
C GLU A 98 -5.44 -19.95 -0.37
N GLU A 99 -6.01 -20.79 0.48
CA GLU A 99 -5.34 -21.95 1.04
C GLU A 99 -4.87 -22.87 -0.09
N GLY A 100 -3.58 -23.25 -0.09
CA GLY A 100 -2.97 -24.10 -1.13
C GLY A 100 -2.33 -23.36 -2.31
N ARG A 101 -2.48 -22.04 -2.44
CA ARG A 101 -1.71 -21.20 -3.36
C ARG A 101 -0.49 -20.56 -2.68
N SER A 102 0.11 -21.25 -1.71
CA SER A 102 1.37 -20.80 -1.15
C SER A 102 2.43 -20.80 -2.24
N HIS A 103 2.77 -19.63 -2.78
CA HIS A 103 4.07 -19.51 -3.40
C HIS A 103 5.11 -19.84 -2.31
N GLU A 104 6.01 -20.74 -2.60
CA GLU A 104 7.09 -21.23 -1.72
C GLU A 104 7.98 -20.14 -1.12
N VAL A 105 7.69 -18.88 -1.43
CA VAL A 105 8.54 -17.73 -1.11
C VAL A 105 8.56 -17.41 0.39
N ILE A 106 7.57 -17.77 1.18
CA ILE A 106 7.65 -17.51 2.63
C ILE A 106 6.79 -18.53 3.39
N GLY A 107 7.40 -19.47 4.07
CA GLY A 107 6.77 -20.41 5.01
C GLY A 107 6.16 -19.74 6.24
N ARG A 108 5.39 -18.70 6.05
CA ARG A 108 4.71 -17.92 7.09
C ARG A 108 3.22 -17.97 6.78
N GLY A 109 2.44 -18.31 7.78
CA GLY A 109 0.99 -18.41 7.66
C GLY A 109 0.39 -17.14 7.05
N ASN A 110 -0.60 -17.31 6.19
CA ASN A 110 -1.25 -16.23 5.48
C ASN A 110 -2.62 -15.96 6.11
N ILE A 111 -3.09 -14.73 6.03
CA ILE A 111 -4.50 -14.47 6.30
C ILE A 111 -5.32 -15.05 5.15
N THR A 112 -6.35 -15.83 5.47
CA THR A 112 -7.29 -16.29 4.45
C THR A 112 -8.29 -15.16 4.11
N PRO A 113 -8.90 -15.19 2.90
CA PRO A 113 -9.94 -14.23 2.57
C PRO A 113 -11.10 -14.21 3.55
N GLU A 114 -11.50 -15.38 4.05
CA GLU A 114 -12.58 -15.51 5.04
C GLU A 114 -12.21 -14.81 6.35
N ARG A 115 -10.96 -15.00 6.81
CA ARG A 115 -10.50 -14.31 8.02
C ARG A 115 -10.39 -12.80 7.84
N ALA A 116 -9.99 -12.33 6.67
CA ALA A 116 -10.01 -10.90 6.36
C ALA A 116 -11.42 -10.32 6.43
N LEU A 117 -12.41 -11.03 5.87
CA LEU A 117 -13.83 -10.62 5.92
C LEU A 117 -14.38 -10.62 7.35
N GLU A 118 -14.03 -11.60 8.19
CA GLU A 118 -14.39 -11.63 9.61
C GLU A 118 -13.88 -10.40 10.38
N LEU A 119 -12.75 -9.83 9.97
CA LEU A 119 -12.19 -8.60 10.52
C LEU A 119 -12.77 -7.33 9.89
N GLY A 120 -13.76 -7.46 9.00
CA GLY A 120 -14.32 -6.32 8.27
C GLY A 120 -13.38 -5.76 7.19
N SER A 121 -12.32 -6.50 6.84
CA SER A 121 -11.36 -6.08 5.82
C SER A 121 -11.76 -6.60 4.44
N ILE A 122 -11.46 -5.83 3.40
CA ILE A 122 -11.63 -6.25 2.01
C ILE A 122 -10.41 -7.08 1.61
N PRO A 123 -10.53 -8.38 1.34
CA PRO A 123 -9.42 -9.17 0.85
C PRO A 123 -9.09 -8.82 -0.60
N PHE A 124 -7.82 -8.81 -0.93
CA PHE A 124 -7.35 -8.70 -2.31
C PHE A 124 -6.23 -9.70 -2.60
N GLU A 125 -6.24 -10.24 -3.81
CA GLU A 125 -5.25 -11.19 -4.28
C GLU A 125 -4.07 -10.46 -4.93
N ASN A 126 -2.87 -10.90 -4.60
CA ASN A 126 -1.63 -10.38 -5.17
C ASN A 126 -1.07 -11.30 -6.25
N ASN A 127 -0.40 -10.69 -7.21
CA ASN A 127 0.42 -11.34 -8.21
C ASN A 127 1.82 -10.72 -8.21
N LEU A 128 2.84 -11.53 -8.44
CA LEU A 128 4.23 -11.07 -8.51
C LEU A 128 4.72 -10.77 -9.93
N SER A 129 3.86 -10.96 -10.95
CA SER A 129 4.34 -10.98 -12.34
C SER A 129 4.34 -9.62 -13.05
N SER A 130 3.35 -8.77 -12.80
CA SER A 130 3.25 -7.47 -13.51
C SER A 130 2.18 -6.57 -12.90
N PHE A 131 2.31 -5.27 -13.12
CA PHE A 131 1.28 -4.30 -12.78
C PHE A 131 0.07 -4.40 -13.72
N THR A 132 -1.12 -4.15 -13.18
CA THR A 132 -2.37 -4.15 -13.94
C THR A 132 -3.14 -2.84 -13.72
N ASN A 133 -3.85 -2.39 -14.75
CA ASN A 133 -4.83 -1.30 -14.65
C ASN A 133 -6.25 -1.82 -14.34
N ASP A 134 -6.42 -3.13 -14.24
CA ASP A 134 -7.65 -3.79 -13.79
C ASP A 134 -7.42 -4.52 -12.48
N ILE A 135 -7.55 -3.79 -11.37
CA ILE A 135 -7.37 -4.33 -10.02
C ILE A 135 -8.43 -5.36 -9.62
N SER A 136 -9.49 -5.54 -10.42
CA SER A 136 -10.49 -6.59 -10.19
C SER A 136 -9.96 -7.99 -10.50
N THR A 137 -8.83 -8.10 -11.20
CA THR A 137 -8.18 -9.39 -11.49
C THR A 137 -7.15 -9.75 -10.44
N TYR A 138 -6.24 -8.84 -10.13
CA TYR A 138 -5.21 -8.98 -9.09
C TYR A 138 -4.57 -7.62 -8.80
N SER A 139 -3.77 -7.55 -7.76
CA SER A 139 -2.85 -6.43 -7.48
C SER A 139 -1.42 -6.92 -7.47
N THR A 140 -0.46 -6.09 -7.80
CA THR A 140 0.95 -6.48 -7.79
C THR A 140 1.58 -6.11 -6.47
N LEU A 141 2.13 -7.10 -5.76
CA LEU A 141 2.83 -6.89 -4.50
C LEU A 141 4.25 -6.37 -4.70
N GLY A 142 4.94 -6.80 -5.75
CA GLY A 142 6.29 -6.34 -6.11
C GLY A 142 7.28 -6.33 -4.94
N HIS A 143 7.24 -7.34 -4.08
CA HIS A 143 8.01 -7.45 -2.83
C HIS A 143 7.75 -6.33 -1.79
N SER A 144 6.74 -5.48 -2.01
CA SER A 144 6.35 -4.45 -1.04
C SER A 144 4.87 -4.17 -1.05
N ILE A 145 4.29 -4.07 0.15
CA ILE A 145 2.88 -3.69 0.33
C ILE A 145 2.56 -2.28 -0.21
N VAL A 146 3.54 -1.48 -0.59
CA VAL A 146 3.31 -0.14 -1.15
C VAL A 146 2.67 -0.19 -2.55
N PHE A 147 2.91 -1.22 -3.33
CA PHE A 147 2.45 -1.30 -4.71
C PHE A 147 0.95 -1.56 -4.87
N PRO A 148 0.30 -2.45 -4.11
CA PRO A 148 -1.16 -2.58 -4.18
C PRO A 148 -1.90 -1.26 -3.95
N PRO A 149 -1.70 -0.51 -2.86
CA PRO A 149 -2.38 0.77 -2.69
C PRO A 149 -2.04 1.79 -3.79
N LEU A 150 -0.81 1.82 -4.32
CA LEU A 150 -0.48 2.67 -5.46
C LEU A 150 -1.34 2.34 -6.69
N GLN A 151 -1.53 1.06 -7.01
CA GLN A 151 -2.41 0.66 -8.10
C GLN A 151 -3.87 1.01 -7.82
N HIS A 152 -4.34 0.75 -6.59
CA HIS A 152 -5.73 1.01 -6.19
C HIS A 152 -6.06 2.50 -6.26
N ILE A 153 -5.21 3.39 -5.74
CA ILE A 153 -5.47 4.83 -5.78
C ILE A 153 -5.39 5.42 -7.19
N LEU A 154 -4.54 4.89 -8.07
CA LEU A 154 -4.57 5.23 -9.49
C LEU A 154 -5.90 4.83 -10.13
N TYR A 155 -6.41 3.65 -9.82
CA TYR A 155 -7.71 3.16 -10.25
C TYR A 155 -8.87 3.99 -9.68
N MET A 156 -8.74 4.46 -8.43
CA MET A 156 -9.68 5.37 -7.77
C MET A 156 -9.69 6.78 -8.39
N GLY A 157 -8.78 7.08 -9.31
CA GLY A 157 -8.74 8.36 -10.02
C GLY A 157 -8.03 9.49 -9.27
N ILE A 158 -7.20 9.16 -8.30
CA ILE A 158 -6.35 10.13 -7.57
C ILE A 158 -5.40 10.83 -8.54
N ASN A 159 -5.29 12.16 -8.42
CA ASN A 159 -4.45 12.99 -9.31
C ASN A 159 -3.09 13.35 -8.71
N LYS A 160 -2.96 13.34 -7.40
CA LYS A 160 -1.71 13.68 -6.72
C LYS A 160 -1.47 12.72 -5.56
N ILE A 161 -0.29 12.13 -5.50
CA ILE A 161 0.08 11.09 -4.55
C ILE A 161 1.33 11.55 -3.81
N TYR A 162 1.25 11.66 -2.49
CA TYR A 162 2.39 11.94 -1.63
C TYR A 162 2.89 10.64 -1.02
N LEU A 163 4.18 10.37 -1.09
CA LEU A 163 4.84 9.21 -0.48
C LEU A 163 5.59 9.67 0.77
N VAL A 164 5.20 9.15 1.93
CA VAL A 164 5.82 9.42 3.23
C VAL A 164 6.35 8.12 3.80
N GLY A 165 7.62 8.09 4.24
CA GLY A 165 8.24 6.88 4.76
C GLY A 165 8.48 5.78 3.72
N CYS A 166 8.41 6.11 2.43
CA CYS A 166 8.68 5.18 1.32
C CYS A 166 10.19 5.20 0.99
N ASP A 167 11.01 4.67 1.87
CA ASP A 167 12.48 4.81 1.82
C ASP A 167 13.17 3.81 0.87
N GLY A 168 12.41 3.00 0.12
CA GLY A 168 12.96 2.07 -0.86
C GLY A 168 13.68 0.85 -0.27
N GLY A 169 13.46 0.57 1.02
CA GLY A 169 14.06 -0.58 1.72
C GLY A 169 15.46 -0.34 2.27
N PHE A 170 16.07 0.82 2.03
CA PHE A 170 17.45 1.08 2.44
C PHE A 170 17.54 1.74 3.81
N THR A 171 17.99 0.97 4.80
CA THR A 171 18.40 1.51 6.10
C THR A 171 19.87 1.25 6.41
N SER A 172 20.54 0.35 5.69
CA SER A 172 21.90 -0.11 6.05
C SER A 172 22.80 -0.52 4.87
N GLY A 173 22.41 -0.23 3.63
CA GLY A 173 23.22 -0.57 2.45
C GLY A 173 22.43 -1.25 1.33
N VAL A 174 23.06 -1.42 0.18
CA VAL A 174 22.46 -2.05 -1.00
C VAL A 174 22.60 -3.57 -0.86
N ASP A 175 21.55 -4.23 -0.38
CA ASP A 175 21.43 -5.68 -0.42
C ASP A 175 20.59 -6.15 -1.64
N SER A 176 20.46 -7.47 -1.81
CA SER A 176 19.70 -8.04 -2.93
C SER A 176 18.21 -7.69 -2.88
N GLU A 177 17.61 -7.64 -1.68
CA GLU A 177 16.20 -7.29 -1.51
C GLU A 177 15.92 -5.84 -1.91
N SER A 178 16.86 -4.95 -1.59
CA SER A 178 16.78 -3.54 -1.96
C SER A 178 16.89 -3.35 -3.48
N GLN A 179 17.77 -4.10 -4.16
CA GLN A 179 17.89 -4.05 -5.63
C GLN A 179 16.60 -4.54 -6.30
N GLU A 180 16.01 -5.61 -5.78
CA GLU A 180 14.75 -6.13 -6.27
C GLU A 180 13.60 -5.14 -6.06
N LEU A 181 13.55 -4.46 -4.92
CA LEU A 181 12.57 -3.42 -4.67
C LEU A 181 12.72 -2.24 -5.64
N LEU A 182 13.96 -1.82 -5.95
CA LEU A 182 14.20 -0.77 -6.95
C LEU A 182 13.77 -1.21 -8.37
N PHE A 183 13.96 -2.46 -8.73
CA PHE A 183 13.43 -3.01 -9.97
C PHE A 183 11.90 -2.83 -10.04
N TRP A 184 11.17 -3.19 -8.98
CA TRP A 184 9.73 -3.03 -8.92
C TRP A 184 9.27 -1.57 -8.95
N TRP A 185 10.02 -0.66 -8.35
CA TRP A 185 9.74 0.78 -8.48
C TRP A 185 9.90 1.25 -9.92
N LYS A 186 10.92 0.77 -10.65
CA LYS A 186 11.10 1.09 -12.08
C LYS A 186 9.92 0.58 -12.91
N GLU A 187 9.55 -0.67 -12.74
CA GLU A 187 8.38 -1.27 -13.40
C GLU A 187 7.09 -0.48 -13.08
N PHE A 188 6.92 -0.04 -11.84
CA PHE A 188 5.77 0.78 -11.44
C PHE A 188 5.77 2.14 -12.15
N VAL A 189 6.91 2.81 -12.26
CA VAL A 189 7.03 4.10 -12.97
C VAL A 189 6.67 3.94 -14.44
N GLU A 190 7.15 2.89 -15.10
CA GLU A 190 6.82 2.59 -16.49
C GLU A 190 5.33 2.30 -16.66
N PHE A 191 4.76 1.46 -15.80
CA PHE A 191 3.32 1.17 -15.76
C PHE A 191 2.49 2.42 -15.57
N LYS A 192 2.83 3.24 -14.55
CA LYS A 192 2.13 4.49 -14.24
C LYS A 192 2.18 5.45 -15.42
N ASN A 193 3.34 5.65 -16.03
CA ASN A 193 3.49 6.57 -17.15
C ASN A 193 2.73 6.12 -18.40
N LYS A 194 2.62 4.82 -18.63
CA LYS A 194 1.88 4.22 -19.75
C LYS A 194 0.37 4.31 -19.56
N HIS A 195 -0.14 3.96 -18.38
CA HIS A 195 -1.57 3.78 -18.14
C HIS A 195 -2.22 4.96 -17.41
N TYR A 196 -1.45 5.68 -16.61
CA TYR A 196 -1.89 6.81 -15.78
C TYR A 196 -0.90 7.99 -15.89
N PRO A 197 -0.78 8.63 -17.08
CA PRO A 197 0.24 9.68 -17.29
C PRO A 197 0.00 10.96 -16.49
N LYS A 198 -1.26 11.25 -16.11
CA LYS A 198 -1.63 12.51 -15.46
C LYS A 198 -1.28 12.59 -13.96
N PRO A 199 -1.55 11.55 -13.13
CA PRO A 199 -1.26 11.63 -11.70
C PRO A 199 0.19 11.99 -11.42
N GLN A 200 0.39 12.95 -10.50
CA GLN A 200 1.70 13.35 -10.00
C GLN A 200 2.05 12.52 -8.77
N ILE A 201 3.30 12.09 -8.65
CA ILE A 201 3.84 11.48 -7.45
C ILE A 201 4.88 12.40 -6.87
N ILE A 202 4.78 12.65 -5.56
CA ILE A 202 5.66 13.53 -4.80
C ILE A 202 6.25 12.72 -3.65
N SER A 203 7.56 12.56 -3.61
CA SER A 203 8.27 11.92 -2.51
C SER A 203 8.59 12.94 -1.43
N ILE A 204 8.08 12.72 -0.22
CA ILE A 204 8.37 13.55 0.94
C ILE A 204 9.60 13.03 1.66
N ASN A 205 10.63 13.88 1.79
CA ASN A 205 11.92 13.55 2.40
C ASN A 205 12.54 12.25 1.85
N PRO A 206 12.67 12.08 0.50
CA PRO A 206 13.08 10.82 -0.09
C PRO A 206 14.53 10.46 0.25
N VAL A 207 14.81 9.15 0.39
CA VAL A 207 16.15 8.59 0.52
C VAL A 207 16.51 7.87 -0.79
N SER A 208 16.17 6.60 -0.95
CA SER A 208 16.54 5.83 -2.13
C SER A 208 15.70 6.13 -3.36
N LEU A 209 14.53 6.73 -3.18
CA LEU A 209 13.67 7.19 -4.28
C LEU A 209 13.95 8.65 -4.70
N LYS A 210 15.03 9.25 -4.21
CA LYS A 210 15.42 10.62 -4.56
C LYS A 210 15.64 10.75 -6.07
N GLY A 211 14.96 11.72 -6.67
CA GLY A 211 15.02 11.98 -8.12
C GLY A 211 14.17 11.05 -9.00
N TRP A 212 13.46 10.07 -8.41
CA TRP A 212 12.54 9.20 -9.16
C TRP A 212 11.20 9.89 -9.42
N PHE A 213 10.80 10.74 -8.50
CA PHE A 213 9.56 11.51 -8.53
C PHE A 213 9.88 12.98 -8.27
N HIS A 214 8.86 13.80 -8.08
CA HIS A 214 9.07 15.15 -7.58
C HIS A 214 9.44 15.07 -6.09
N ASP A 215 10.66 15.49 -5.75
CA ASP A 215 11.13 15.49 -4.37
C ASP A 215 10.63 16.73 -3.63
N ALA A 216 10.06 16.54 -2.44
CA ALA A 216 9.70 17.63 -1.54
C ALA A 216 10.32 17.39 -0.16
N VAL A 217 10.73 18.48 0.48
CA VAL A 217 11.25 18.48 1.85
C VAL A 217 10.26 19.22 2.74
N VAL A 218 9.68 18.50 3.69
CA VAL A 218 8.82 19.05 4.74
C VAL A 218 9.65 19.08 6.03
N LYS A 219 9.69 20.24 6.68
CA LYS A 219 10.46 20.46 7.93
C LYS A 219 9.52 20.42 9.12
#